data_28d572bc495bae2a763a04cd0eb96b4c
#
_entry.id   28d572bc495bae2a763a04cd0eb96b4c
#
_cell.length_a   1.000
_cell.length_b   1.000
_cell.length_c   1.000
_cell.angle_alpha   90.00
_cell.angle_beta   90.00
_cell.angle_gamma   90.00
#
_symmetry.space_group_name_H-M   'P 1'
#
loop_
_entity.id
_entity.type
_entity.pdbx_description
1 polymer ?
#
loop_
_entity_poly.entity_id
_entity_poly.type
_entity_poly.pdbx_seq_one_letter_code
_entity_poly.pdbx_strand_id
1 'polypeptide(L)'
;MRDLKRITLVFFSSLCALHSYSSDLFDQGLKAANDKKINQAINLFNQVIQQEQNNVAAYYNLGNCYYQNKSYGEAIWAYERVLKLSPRDSEAPANIELCFKKLNNASMWAPHTNGLQRLIYSVGPTTWAILSIVISIFMGISIFLLFKMKNNSWKRFHFMLLFGETVFLLAFLVATNTSSTYLTAERFAIVTQKSIPTYMNDLGEKADLELKEGTKVELLTLTKTKREVMLQDGQKVLIEEKDVRGI
;
A
#
# COMPACT_ATOMS: atom_id res chain seq x y z
N MET A 1 7.37 40.53 -3.92
CA MET A 1 7.07 40.00 -2.57
C MET A 1 5.58 39.90 -2.25
N ARG A 2 4.72 40.85 -2.64
CA ARG A 2 3.26 40.77 -2.41
C ARG A 2 2.59 39.65 -3.21
N ASP A 3 3.00 39.42 -4.44
CA ASP A 3 2.38 38.41 -5.32
C ASP A 3 2.77 36.98 -4.91
N LEU A 4 4.00 36.78 -4.39
CA LEU A 4 4.41 35.49 -3.85
C LEU A 4 3.61 35.09 -2.60
N LYS A 5 3.31 36.06 -1.72
CA LYS A 5 2.46 35.84 -0.54
C LYS A 5 1.00 35.53 -0.91
N ARG A 6 0.49 36.13 -2.01
CA ARG A 6 -0.87 35.83 -2.52
C ARG A 6 -0.94 34.44 -3.13
N ILE A 7 0.07 34.02 -3.90
CA ILE A 7 0.14 32.68 -4.49
C ILE A 7 0.25 31.61 -3.39
N THR A 8 1.10 31.82 -2.36
CA THR A 8 1.19 30.88 -1.23
C THR A 8 -0.11 30.81 -0.41
N LEU A 9 -0.82 31.94 -0.23
CA LEU A 9 -2.10 31.95 0.50
C LEU A 9 -3.18 31.20 -0.27
N VAL A 10 -3.27 31.37 -1.60
CA VAL A 10 -4.23 30.68 -2.45
C VAL A 10 -3.93 29.17 -2.50
N PHE A 11 -2.64 28.77 -2.59
CA PHE A 11 -2.25 27.37 -2.52
C PHE A 11 -2.60 26.73 -1.16
N PHE A 12 -2.36 27.45 -0.06
CA PHE A 12 -2.66 26.94 1.27
C PHE A 12 -4.17 26.85 1.53
N SER A 13 -4.97 27.81 1.05
CA SER A 13 -6.43 27.77 1.16
C SER A 13 -7.06 26.67 0.30
N SER A 14 -6.51 26.41 -0.89
CA SER A 14 -6.92 25.31 -1.77
C SER A 14 -6.63 23.94 -1.14
N LEU A 15 -5.45 23.76 -0.53
CA LEU A 15 -5.06 22.53 0.14
C LEU A 15 -5.94 22.25 1.38
N CYS A 16 -6.26 23.28 2.17
CA CYS A 16 -7.17 23.15 3.31
C CYS A 16 -8.62 22.81 2.86
N ALA A 17 -9.09 23.38 1.75
CA ALA A 17 -10.41 23.10 1.21
C ALA A 17 -10.55 21.64 0.73
N LEU A 18 -9.51 21.07 0.11
CA LEU A 18 -9.49 19.67 -0.33
C LEU A 18 -9.55 18.70 0.86
N HIS A 19 -8.79 18.96 1.94
CA HIS A 19 -8.83 18.15 3.15
C HIS A 19 -10.18 18.21 3.87
N SER A 20 -10.79 19.40 3.93
CA SER A 20 -12.12 19.56 4.53
C SER A 20 -13.20 18.82 3.75
N TYR A 21 -13.11 18.79 2.41
CA TYR A 21 -14.07 18.10 1.57
C TYR A 21 -13.95 16.57 1.65
N SER A 22 -12.74 16.04 1.72
CA SER A 22 -12.50 14.60 1.91
C SER A 22 -13.02 14.10 3.28
N SER A 23 -12.83 14.90 4.34
CA SER A 23 -13.38 14.62 5.68
C SER A 23 -14.91 14.57 5.67
N ASP A 24 -15.57 15.49 4.97
CA ASP A 24 -17.04 15.54 4.86
C ASP A 24 -17.59 14.31 4.10
N LEU A 25 -16.92 13.89 3.01
CA LEU A 25 -17.29 12.68 2.28
C LEU A 25 -17.13 11.41 3.13
N PHE A 26 -16.08 11.35 3.94
CA PHE A 26 -15.86 10.23 4.84
C PHE A 26 -16.95 10.12 5.90
N ASP A 27 -17.32 11.24 6.53
CA ASP A 27 -18.39 11.29 7.53
C ASP A 27 -19.77 10.97 6.93
N GLN A 28 -20.05 11.43 5.70
CA GLN A 28 -21.24 11.02 4.96
C GLN A 28 -21.23 9.52 4.66
N GLY A 29 -20.07 8.93 4.35
CA GLY A 29 -19.89 7.51 4.15
C GLY A 29 -20.22 6.70 5.41
N LEU A 30 -19.71 7.13 6.57
CA LEU A 30 -20.02 6.51 7.87
C LEU A 30 -21.52 6.59 8.18
N LYS A 31 -22.14 7.75 7.97
CA LYS A 31 -23.57 7.93 8.17
C LYS A 31 -24.39 7.02 7.26
N ALA A 32 -24.05 6.94 5.97
CA ALA A 32 -24.72 6.05 5.02
C ALA A 32 -24.60 4.58 5.42
N ALA A 33 -23.41 4.14 5.91
CA ALA A 33 -23.19 2.78 6.39
C ALA A 33 -24.06 2.49 7.64
N ASN A 34 -24.11 3.40 8.58
CA ASN A 34 -24.95 3.29 9.79
C ASN A 34 -26.45 3.26 9.44
N ASP A 35 -26.89 4.04 8.46
CA ASP A 35 -28.25 4.05 7.92
C ASP A 35 -28.58 2.80 7.07
N LYS A 36 -27.66 1.85 6.95
CA LYS A 36 -27.75 0.62 6.11
C LYS A 36 -27.90 0.89 4.60
N LYS A 37 -27.54 2.10 4.15
CA LYS A 37 -27.48 2.49 2.75
C LYS A 37 -26.13 2.07 2.14
N ILE A 38 -25.90 0.75 2.12
CA ILE A 38 -24.56 0.19 1.86
C ILE A 38 -23.97 0.60 0.50
N ASN A 39 -24.77 0.59 -0.57
CA ASN A 39 -24.29 1.03 -1.89
C ASN A 39 -23.89 2.50 -1.92
N GLN A 40 -24.60 3.36 -1.18
CA GLN A 40 -24.25 4.78 -1.05
C GLN A 40 -22.94 4.94 -0.28
N ALA A 41 -22.75 4.18 0.82
CA ALA A 41 -21.52 4.19 1.60
C ALA A 41 -20.32 3.73 0.75
N ILE A 42 -20.46 2.65 -0.04
CA ILE A 42 -19.43 2.17 -0.99
C ILE A 42 -19.03 3.30 -1.95
N ASN A 43 -19.99 3.99 -2.55
CA ASN A 43 -19.69 5.09 -3.48
C ASN A 43 -18.94 6.24 -2.79
N LEU A 44 -19.35 6.63 -1.57
CA LEU A 44 -18.71 7.70 -0.82
C LEU A 44 -17.27 7.34 -0.40
N PHE A 45 -17.05 6.14 0.13
CA PHE A 45 -15.69 5.70 0.47
C PHE A 45 -14.78 5.57 -0.77
N ASN A 46 -15.31 5.13 -1.92
CA ASN A 46 -14.54 5.15 -3.16
C ASN A 46 -14.16 6.58 -3.59
N GLN A 47 -15.03 7.58 -3.40
CA GLN A 47 -14.69 8.98 -3.68
C GLN A 47 -13.60 9.50 -2.73
N VAL A 48 -13.65 9.13 -1.43
CA VAL A 48 -12.57 9.44 -0.47
C VAL A 48 -11.25 8.85 -0.96
N ILE A 49 -11.25 7.58 -1.36
CA ILE A 49 -10.04 6.88 -1.84
C ILE A 49 -9.49 7.51 -3.14
N GLN A 50 -10.35 8.01 -4.03
CA GLN A 50 -9.90 8.73 -5.23
C GLN A 50 -9.15 10.03 -4.89
N GLN A 51 -9.52 10.70 -3.81
CA GLN A 51 -8.86 11.92 -3.34
C GLN A 51 -7.64 11.62 -2.46
N GLU A 52 -7.74 10.60 -1.62
CA GLU A 52 -6.73 10.19 -0.65
C GLU A 52 -6.44 8.70 -0.80
N GLN A 53 -5.60 8.34 -1.77
CA GLN A 53 -5.28 6.94 -2.10
C GLN A 53 -4.68 6.13 -0.93
N ASN A 54 -4.17 6.80 0.10
CA ASN A 54 -3.56 6.16 1.27
C ASN A 54 -4.46 6.25 2.53
N ASN A 55 -5.75 6.52 2.39
CA ASN A 55 -6.68 6.62 3.51
C ASN A 55 -7.06 5.22 4.03
N VAL A 56 -6.34 4.74 5.04
CA VAL A 56 -6.54 3.42 5.67
C VAL A 56 -7.96 3.23 6.17
N ALA A 57 -8.51 4.27 6.84
CA ALA A 57 -9.86 4.19 7.41
C ALA A 57 -10.94 4.05 6.32
N ALA A 58 -10.75 4.71 5.17
CA ALA A 58 -11.68 4.58 4.03
C ALA A 58 -11.66 3.15 3.45
N TYR A 59 -10.48 2.54 3.27
CA TYR A 59 -10.38 1.15 2.84
C TYR A 59 -11.00 0.18 3.83
N TYR A 60 -10.77 0.38 5.14
CA TYR A 60 -11.33 -0.47 6.17
C TYR A 60 -12.86 -0.44 6.15
N ASN A 61 -13.46 0.76 6.14
CA ASN A 61 -14.91 0.91 6.10
C ASN A 61 -15.51 0.46 4.77
N LEU A 62 -14.80 0.63 3.66
CA LEU A 62 -15.18 0.09 2.35
C LEU A 62 -15.24 -1.44 2.40
N GLY A 63 -14.24 -2.10 3.03
CA GLY A 63 -14.22 -3.54 3.26
C GLY A 63 -15.43 -4.01 4.07
N ASN A 64 -15.76 -3.30 5.15
CA ASN A 64 -16.94 -3.57 5.96
C ASN A 64 -18.25 -3.47 5.13
N CYS A 65 -18.36 -2.44 4.28
CA CYS A 65 -19.52 -2.26 3.40
C CYS A 65 -19.62 -3.40 2.36
N TYR A 66 -18.50 -3.78 1.73
CA TYR A 66 -18.48 -4.90 0.79
C TYR A 66 -18.83 -6.23 1.47
N TYR A 67 -18.35 -6.47 2.68
CA TYR A 67 -18.71 -7.64 3.47
C TYR A 67 -20.21 -7.71 3.74
N GLN A 68 -20.83 -6.59 4.17
CA GLN A 68 -22.27 -6.49 4.38
C GLN A 68 -23.06 -6.70 3.07
N ASN A 69 -22.52 -6.23 1.95
CA ASN A 69 -23.09 -6.43 0.62
C ASN A 69 -22.87 -7.86 0.06
N LYS A 70 -22.20 -8.72 0.79
CA LYS A 70 -21.83 -10.09 0.38
C LYS A 70 -20.88 -10.15 -0.84
N SER A 71 -20.20 -9.07 -1.15
CA SER A 71 -19.14 -8.96 -2.17
C SER A 71 -17.80 -9.28 -1.51
N TYR A 72 -17.57 -10.56 -1.18
CA TYR A 72 -16.47 -10.96 -0.30
C TYR A 72 -15.10 -10.79 -0.95
N GLY A 73 -14.98 -10.98 -2.27
CA GLY A 73 -13.73 -10.71 -3.01
C GLY A 73 -13.32 -9.25 -2.94
N GLU A 74 -14.26 -8.32 -3.13
CA GLU A 74 -14.05 -6.89 -2.97
C GLU A 74 -13.71 -6.51 -1.51
N ALA A 75 -14.35 -7.16 -0.53
CA ALA A 75 -14.03 -6.96 0.87
C ALA A 75 -12.58 -7.39 1.18
N ILE A 76 -12.16 -8.57 0.71
CA ILE A 76 -10.77 -9.05 0.83
C ILE A 76 -9.81 -8.05 0.21
N TRP A 77 -10.09 -7.56 -1.01
CA TRP A 77 -9.26 -6.55 -1.66
C TRP A 77 -9.11 -5.29 -0.79
N ALA A 78 -10.20 -4.77 -0.25
CA ALA A 78 -10.17 -3.56 0.57
C ALA A 78 -9.34 -3.76 1.87
N TYR A 79 -9.51 -4.88 2.56
CA TYR A 79 -8.71 -5.19 3.75
C TYR A 79 -7.24 -5.48 3.44
N GLU A 80 -6.92 -6.08 2.28
CA GLU A 80 -5.53 -6.23 1.82
C GLU A 80 -4.89 -4.86 1.54
N ARG A 81 -5.64 -3.88 1.04
CA ARG A 81 -5.17 -2.49 0.92
C ARG A 81 -4.90 -1.87 2.30
N VAL A 82 -5.73 -2.16 3.32
CA VAL A 82 -5.44 -1.77 4.71
C VAL A 82 -4.11 -2.35 5.15
N LEU A 83 -3.87 -3.65 4.96
CA LEU A 83 -2.61 -4.30 5.36
C LEU A 83 -1.40 -3.78 4.60
N LYS A 84 -1.56 -3.41 3.32
CA LYS A 84 -0.49 -2.79 2.54
C LYS A 84 -0.09 -1.42 3.09
N LEU A 85 -1.07 -0.61 3.50
CA LEU A 85 -0.86 0.74 4.05
C LEU A 85 -0.49 0.72 5.54
N SER A 86 -1.05 -0.23 6.29
CA SER A 86 -0.84 -0.43 7.73
C SER A 86 -0.54 -1.91 8.03
N PRO A 87 0.72 -2.37 7.84
CA PRO A 87 1.09 -3.79 7.97
C PRO A 87 0.95 -4.35 9.40
N ARG A 88 0.69 -3.51 10.40
CA ARG A 88 0.47 -3.90 11.80
C ARG A 88 -1.01 -3.84 12.21
N ASP A 89 -1.91 -3.61 11.26
CA ASP A 89 -3.34 -3.65 11.55
C ASP A 89 -3.73 -5.03 12.05
N SER A 90 -4.46 -5.09 13.16
CA SER A 90 -4.84 -6.34 13.82
C SER A 90 -6.23 -6.84 13.44
N GLU A 91 -7.07 -5.97 12.86
CA GLU A 91 -8.46 -6.28 12.55
C GLU A 91 -8.64 -6.78 11.11
N ALA A 92 -7.89 -6.20 10.18
CA ALA A 92 -7.98 -6.55 8.76
C ALA A 92 -7.73 -8.06 8.50
N PRO A 93 -6.74 -8.74 9.12
CA PRO A 93 -6.54 -10.17 8.93
C PRO A 93 -7.73 -11.01 9.38
N ALA A 94 -8.34 -10.66 10.52
CA ALA A 94 -9.52 -11.37 11.04
C ALA A 94 -10.73 -11.19 10.10
N ASN A 95 -10.92 -9.98 9.56
CA ASN A 95 -11.98 -9.71 8.60
C ASN A 95 -11.77 -10.42 7.26
N ILE A 96 -10.53 -10.54 6.79
CA ILE A 96 -10.17 -11.35 5.62
C ILE A 96 -10.53 -12.82 5.87
N GLU A 97 -10.17 -13.36 7.03
CA GLU A 97 -10.51 -14.74 7.41
C GLU A 97 -12.04 -14.98 7.44
N LEU A 98 -12.81 -14.00 7.95
CA LEU A 98 -14.27 -14.07 7.90
C LEU A 98 -14.80 -14.11 6.46
N CYS A 99 -14.23 -13.34 5.54
CA CYS A 99 -14.59 -13.41 4.12
C CYS A 99 -14.29 -14.78 3.52
N PHE A 100 -13.11 -15.37 3.77
CA PHE A 100 -12.76 -16.71 3.31
C PHE A 100 -13.71 -17.78 3.85
N LYS A 101 -14.10 -17.70 5.12
CA LYS A 101 -15.12 -18.59 5.69
C LYS A 101 -16.46 -18.50 4.96
N LYS A 102 -16.87 -17.30 4.53
CA LYS A 102 -18.11 -17.11 3.75
C LYS A 102 -18.02 -17.64 2.33
N LEU A 103 -16.83 -17.60 1.73
CA LEU A 103 -16.58 -18.13 0.38
C LEU A 103 -16.34 -19.66 0.38
N ASN A 104 -16.28 -20.33 1.54
CA ASN A 104 -15.83 -21.72 1.67
C ASN A 104 -14.46 -21.96 0.98
N ASN A 105 -13.63 -20.94 0.98
CA ASN A 105 -12.31 -20.96 0.35
C ASN A 105 -11.22 -20.94 1.42
N ALA A 106 -10.33 -21.95 1.40
CA ALA A 106 -9.27 -22.09 2.41
C ALA A 106 -7.96 -21.35 2.01
N SER A 107 -7.95 -20.62 0.91
CA SER A 107 -6.73 -20.08 0.34
C SER A 107 -6.38 -18.71 0.94
N MET A 108 -5.74 -18.71 2.10
CA MET A 108 -4.99 -17.54 2.59
C MET A 108 -3.56 -17.57 2.04
N TRP A 109 -3.31 -16.88 0.94
CA TRP A 109 -1.94 -16.66 0.50
C TRP A 109 -1.34 -15.46 1.23
N ALA A 110 -0.46 -15.72 2.19
CA ALA A 110 0.41 -14.70 2.75
C ALA A 110 1.67 -14.57 1.86
N PRO A 111 2.00 -13.40 1.34
CA PRO A 111 3.24 -13.22 0.60
C PRO A 111 4.42 -13.55 1.52
N HIS A 112 5.40 -14.30 0.99
CA HIS A 112 6.63 -14.62 1.71
C HIS A 112 7.49 -13.35 1.87
N THR A 113 7.19 -12.53 2.86
CA THR A 113 8.07 -11.42 3.26
C THR A 113 9.02 -11.93 4.34
N ASN A 114 10.33 -11.74 4.14
CA ASN A 114 11.30 -12.02 5.18
C ASN A 114 11.19 -11.01 6.33
N GLY A 115 11.77 -11.32 7.50
CA GLY A 115 11.64 -10.46 8.69
C GLY A 115 12.14 -9.02 8.46
N LEU A 116 13.20 -8.84 7.67
CA LEU A 116 13.75 -7.53 7.32
C LEU A 116 12.77 -6.73 6.42
N GLN A 117 12.21 -7.36 5.39
CA GLN A 117 11.20 -6.71 4.54
C GLN A 117 9.98 -6.28 5.34
N ARG A 118 9.51 -7.15 6.24
CA ARG A 118 8.38 -6.83 7.14
C ARG A 118 8.68 -5.62 8.02
N LEU A 119 9.91 -5.51 8.55
CA LEU A 119 10.35 -4.34 9.31
C LEU A 119 10.35 -3.08 8.45
N ILE A 120 10.96 -3.13 7.25
CA ILE A 120 11.04 -1.99 6.33
C ILE A 120 9.64 -1.49 5.96
N TYR A 121 8.71 -2.38 5.62
CA TYR A 121 7.35 -2.01 5.23
C TYR A 121 6.52 -1.48 6.41
N SER A 122 6.73 -2.01 7.62
CA SER A 122 5.98 -1.59 8.81
C SER A 122 6.29 -0.16 9.29
N VAL A 123 7.43 0.39 8.91
CA VAL A 123 7.85 1.75 9.31
C VAL A 123 7.35 2.82 8.34
N GLY A 124 7.17 2.46 7.08
CA GLY A 124 6.72 3.36 6.03
C GLY A 124 7.82 4.25 5.45
N PRO A 125 7.67 4.67 4.16
CA PRO A 125 8.72 5.40 3.44
C PRO A 125 8.99 6.79 4.00
N THR A 126 7.96 7.49 4.48
CA THR A 126 8.10 8.84 5.05
C THR A 126 8.99 8.83 6.29
N THR A 127 8.82 7.83 7.18
CA THR A 127 9.64 7.70 8.39
C THR A 127 11.10 7.41 8.03
N TRP A 128 11.36 6.53 7.08
CA TRP A 128 12.71 6.25 6.59
C TRP A 128 13.36 7.50 5.97
N ALA A 129 12.59 8.31 5.22
CA ALA A 129 13.06 9.58 4.67
C ALA A 129 13.44 10.58 5.78
N ILE A 130 12.61 10.71 6.80
CA ILE A 130 12.91 11.58 7.96
C ILE A 130 14.19 11.12 8.66
N LEU A 131 14.37 9.82 8.90
CA LEU A 131 15.59 9.27 9.50
C LEU A 131 16.82 9.55 8.63
N SER A 132 16.69 9.50 7.30
CA SER A 132 17.77 9.86 6.37
C SER A 132 18.16 11.32 6.48
N ILE A 133 17.20 12.23 6.65
CA ILE A 133 17.46 13.67 6.86
C ILE A 133 18.16 13.89 8.20
N VAL A 134 17.70 13.25 9.27
CA VAL A 134 18.30 13.37 10.60
C VAL A 134 19.75 12.92 10.59
N ILE A 135 20.06 11.75 10.02
CA ILE A 135 21.44 11.26 9.94
C ILE A 135 22.32 12.18 9.08
N SER A 136 21.78 12.78 8.02
CA SER A 136 22.50 13.76 7.18
C SER A 136 22.90 15.02 7.96
N ILE A 137 22.05 15.48 8.87
CA ILE A 137 22.34 16.62 9.76
C ILE A 137 23.48 16.25 10.72
N PHE A 138 23.43 15.06 11.35
CA PHE A 138 24.51 14.58 12.22
C PHE A 138 25.83 14.45 11.48
N MET A 139 25.80 13.93 10.25
CA MET A 139 26.98 13.84 9.40
C MET A 139 27.58 15.21 9.10
N GLY A 140 26.75 16.21 8.82
CA GLY A 140 27.20 17.60 8.66
C GLY A 140 27.90 18.16 9.91
N ILE A 141 27.34 17.90 11.10
CA ILE A 141 27.94 18.26 12.38
C ILE A 141 29.27 17.54 12.60
N SER A 142 29.34 16.25 12.34
CA SER A 142 30.56 15.43 12.47
C SER A 142 31.67 15.96 11.55
N ILE A 143 31.36 16.31 10.31
CA ILE A 143 32.31 16.92 9.35
C ILE A 143 32.80 18.27 9.89
N PHE A 144 31.89 19.14 10.35
CA PHE A 144 32.26 20.44 10.91
C PHE A 144 33.21 20.33 12.12
N LEU A 145 32.94 19.35 12.99
CA LEU A 145 33.78 19.11 14.19
C LEU A 145 35.16 18.59 13.78
N LEU A 146 35.29 17.76 12.74
CA LEU A 146 36.57 17.29 12.24
C LEU A 146 37.51 18.45 11.82
N PHE A 147 36.97 19.52 11.21
CA PHE A 147 37.77 20.69 10.84
C PHE A 147 38.21 21.54 12.05
N LYS A 148 37.41 21.55 13.14
CA LYS A 148 37.73 22.32 14.33
C LYS A 148 38.64 21.61 15.35
N MET A 149 38.67 20.28 15.32
CA MET A 149 39.44 19.50 16.27
C MET A 149 40.94 19.53 15.99
N LYS A 150 41.75 19.79 17.05
CA LYS A 150 43.22 19.74 16.98
C LYS A 150 43.77 18.37 17.40
N ASN A 151 43.05 17.62 18.24
CA ASN A 151 43.49 16.33 18.78
C ASN A 151 43.28 15.19 17.81
N ASN A 152 44.36 14.47 17.47
CA ASN A 152 44.34 13.36 16.51
C ASN A 152 43.51 12.16 16.97
N SER A 153 43.41 11.84 18.24
CA SER A 153 42.60 10.73 18.74
C SER A 153 41.11 10.99 18.52
N TRP A 154 40.65 12.19 18.79
CA TRP A 154 39.26 12.62 18.57
C TRP A 154 38.94 12.71 17.05
N LYS A 155 39.91 13.10 16.23
CA LYS A 155 39.74 13.05 14.77
C LYS A 155 39.50 11.64 14.24
N ARG A 156 40.25 10.64 14.74
CA ARG A 156 40.08 9.22 14.36
C ARG A 156 38.71 8.73 14.77
N PHE A 157 38.25 9.06 15.98
CA PHE A 157 36.92 8.69 16.45
C PHE A 157 35.81 9.28 15.56
N HIS A 158 35.85 10.57 15.26
CA HIS A 158 34.86 11.20 14.37
C HIS A 158 34.93 10.67 12.92
N PHE A 159 36.10 10.28 12.44
CA PHE A 159 36.25 9.63 11.14
C PHE A 159 35.56 8.25 11.10
N MET A 160 35.71 7.46 12.17
CA MET A 160 35.00 6.18 12.29
C MET A 160 33.47 6.39 12.42
N LEU A 161 33.07 7.44 13.17
CA LEU A 161 31.65 7.81 13.29
C LEU A 161 31.06 8.18 11.94
N LEU A 162 31.74 8.99 11.13
CA LEU A 162 31.33 9.35 9.77
C LEU A 162 31.15 8.13 8.87
N PHE A 163 32.03 7.13 8.98
CA PHE A 163 31.85 5.89 8.24
C PHE A 163 30.55 5.18 8.64
N GLY A 164 30.27 5.07 9.95
CA GLY A 164 29.02 4.51 10.46
C GLY A 164 27.78 5.31 9.99
N GLU A 165 27.83 6.66 10.10
CA GLU A 165 26.76 7.54 9.64
C GLU A 165 26.47 7.36 8.14
N THR A 166 27.52 7.20 7.31
CA THR A 166 27.39 6.94 5.88
C THR A 166 26.70 5.60 5.59
N VAL A 167 27.08 4.54 6.30
CA VAL A 167 26.46 3.22 6.16
C VAL A 167 24.96 3.28 6.53
N PHE A 168 24.62 3.94 7.65
CA PHE A 168 23.22 4.12 8.06
C PHE A 168 22.42 4.97 7.07
N LEU A 169 23.01 6.03 6.55
CA LEU A 169 22.35 6.87 5.53
C LEU A 169 21.99 6.05 4.30
N LEU A 170 22.95 5.26 3.77
CA LEU A 170 22.70 4.39 2.63
C LEU A 170 21.61 3.35 2.93
N ALA A 171 21.66 2.72 4.11
CA ALA A 171 20.64 1.75 4.53
C ALA A 171 19.24 2.38 4.60
N PHE A 172 19.12 3.61 5.15
CA PHE A 172 17.84 4.31 5.23
C PHE A 172 17.32 4.75 3.86
N LEU A 173 18.20 5.19 2.95
CA LEU A 173 17.81 5.51 1.58
C LEU A 173 17.31 4.27 0.83
N VAL A 174 17.99 3.13 0.97
CA VAL A 174 17.52 1.85 0.41
C VAL A 174 16.17 1.45 1.02
N ALA A 175 16.00 1.58 2.35
CA ALA A 175 14.75 1.26 3.01
C ALA A 175 13.60 2.18 2.54
N THR A 176 13.87 3.49 2.36
CA THR A 176 12.92 4.46 1.80
C THR A 176 12.45 4.03 0.41
N ASN A 177 13.40 3.75 -0.49
CA ASN A 177 13.09 3.33 -1.86
C ASN A 177 12.31 2.01 -1.89
N THR A 178 12.76 1.02 -1.11
CA THR A 178 12.10 -0.30 -1.04
C THR A 178 10.67 -0.19 -0.50
N SER A 179 10.48 0.60 0.57
CA SER A 179 9.16 0.81 1.16
C SER A 179 8.23 1.59 0.22
N SER A 180 8.74 2.61 -0.47
CA SER A 180 7.99 3.37 -1.48
C SER A 180 7.56 2.49 -2.65
N THR A 181 8.48 1.70 -3.20
CA THR A 181 8.19 0.77 -4.30
C THR A 181 7.14 -0.26 -3.89
N TYR A 182 7.21 -0.78 -2.66
CA TYR A 182 6.19 -1.71 -2.15
C TYR A 182 4.80 -1.09 -2.12
N LEU A 183 4.67 0.17 -1.69
CA LEU A 183 3.37 0.85 -1.63
C LEU A 183 2.80 1.18 -3.01
N THR A 184 3.66 1.48 -3.99
CA THR A 184 3.24 1.90 -5.33
C THR A 184 3.08 0.74 -6.31
N ALA A 185 3.82 -0.36 -6.13
CA ALA A 185 3.75 -1.51 -7.02
C ALA A 185 2.49 -2.34 -6.75
N GLU A 186 1.69 -2.55 -7.77
CA GLU A 186 0.62 -3.55 -7.78
C GLU A 186 1.22 -4.91 -8.11
N ARG A 187 1.69 -5.61 -7.08
CA ARG A 187 2.31 -6.93 -7.24
C ARG A 187 1.31 -8.07 -7.12
N PHE A 188 0.25 -7.86 -6.37
CA PHE A 188 -0.78 -8.86 -6.13
C PHE A 188 -2.14 -8.31 -6.53
N ALA A 189 -3.06 -9.21 -6.84
CA ALA A 189 -4.44 -8.87 -7.11
C ALA A 189 -5.39 -9.90 -6.48
N ILE A 190 -6.63 -9.49 -6.29
CA ILE A 190 -7.72 -10.35 -5.80
C ILE A 190 -8.73 -10.54 -6.91
N VAL A 191 -9.16 -11.79 -7.11
CA VAL A 191 -10.31 -12.11 -7.95
C VAL A 191 -11.57 -11.63 -7.24
N THR A 192 -12.27 -10.67 -7.83
CA THR A 192 -13.47 -10.05 -7.24
C THR A 192 -14.77 -10.61 -7.82
N GLN A 193 -14.71 -11.31 -8.94
CA GLN A 193 -15.84 -11.99 -9.54
C GLN A 193 -16.01 -13.40 -8.97
N LYS A 194 -17.24 -13.94 -9.00
CA LYS A 194 -17.56 -15.27 -8.43
C LYS A 194 -16.70 -16.38 -8.99
N SER A 195 -16.45 -16.37 -10.29
CA SER A 195 -15.56 -17.29 -11.00
C SER A 195 -15.06 -16.60 -12.27
N ILE A 196 -13.78 -16.75 -12.56
CA ILE A 196 -13.17 -16.26 -13.79
C ILE A 196 -12.46 -17.40 -14.52
N PRO A 197 -12.55 -17.44 -15.85
CA PRO A 197 -11.83 -18.42 -16.64
C PRO A 197 -10.32 -18.09 -16.65
N THR A 198 -9.50 -19.12 -16.75
CA THR A 198 -8.09 -18.98 -17.10
C THR A 198 -7.86 -19.38 -18.56
N TYR A 199 -6.73 -18.94 -19.11
CA TYR A 199 -6.42 -19.17 -20.52
C TYR A 199 -5.03 -19.78 -20.66
N MET A 200 -4.85 -20.63 -21.69
CA MET A 200 -3.56 -21.23 -22.04
C MET A 200 -2.68 -20.29 -22.87
N ASN A 201 -3.32 -19.41 -23.65
CA ASN A 201 -2.63 -18.50 -24.57
C ASN A 201 -3.40 -17.18 -24.75
N ASP A 202 -2.74 -16.20 -25.39
CA ASP A 202 -3.33 -14.91 -25.71
C ASP A 202 -4.50 -14.96 -26.71
N LEU A 203 -4.60 -16.04 -27.50
CA LEU A 203 -5.65 -16.21 -28.50
C LEU A 203 -7.02 -16.55 -27.89
N GLY A 204 -7.06 -16.80 -26.57
CA GLY A 204 -8.32 -17.00 -25.84
C GLY A 204 -8.72 -18.46 -25.67
N GLU A 205 -7.81 -19.40 -25.93
CA GLU A 205 -8.01 -20.78 -25.58
C GLU A 205 -8.12 -20.96 -24.08
N LYS A 206 -9.30 -21.40 -23.60
CA LYS A 206 -9.57 -21.57 -22.18
C LYS A 206 -8.80 -22.76 -21.62
N ALA A 207 -8.26 -22.57 -20.42
CA ALA A 207 -7.75 -23.67 -19.63
C ALA A 207 -8.89 -24.32 -18.82
N ASP A 208 -8.66 -25.52 -18.32
CA ASP A 208 -9.65 -26.25 -17.49
C ASP A 208 -9.77 -25.70 -16.07
N LEU A 209 -8.93 -24.72 -15.72
CA LEU A 209 -8.90 -24.11 -14.40
C LEU A 209 -9.75 -22.84 -14.37
N GLU A 210 -10.61 -22.73 -13.37
CA GLU A 210 -11.32 -21.50 -13.03
C GLU A 210 -10.85 -20.97 -11.68
N LEU A 211 -10.62 -19.65 -11.61
CA LEU A 211 -10.29 -19.00 -10.35
C LEU A 211 -11.55 -18.45 -9.68
N LYS A 212 -11.70 -18.74 -8.39
CA LYS A 212 -12.86 -18.37 -7.59
C LYS A 212 -12.66 -16.99 -6.93
N GLU A 213 -13.76 -16.37 -6.58
CA GLU A 213 -13.79 -15.12 -5.79
C GLU A 213 -12.90 -15.23 -4.55
N GLY A 214 -12.16 -14.18 -4.26
CA GLY A 214 -11.22 -14.10 -3.16
C GLY A 214 -9.85 -14.72 -3.43
N THR A 215 -9.64 -15.39 -4.58
CA THR A 215 -8.31 -15.93 -4.93
C THR A 215 -7.32 -14.78 -5.09
N LYS A 216 -6.20 -14.86 -4.34
CA LYS A 216 -5.07 -13.93 -4.46
C LYS A 216 -4.08 -14.47 -5.47
N VAL A 217 -3.65 -13.62 -6.38
CA VAL A 217 -2.69 -13.95 -7.45
C VAL A 217 -1.53 -12.96 -7.45
N GLU A 218 -0.34 -13.41 -7.84
CA GLU A 218 0.80 -12.52 -8.09
C GLU A 218 0.77 -12.10 -9.55
N LEU A 219 0.75 -10.78 -9.79
CA LEU A 219 0.76 -10.21 -11.13
C LEU A 219 2.16 -10.32 -11.73
N LEU A 220 2.27 -10.95 -12.89
CA LEU A 220 3.51 -11.07 -13.64
C LEU A 220 3.49 -10.16 -14.87
N THR A 221 3.64 -10.72 -16.03
CA THR A 221 3.79 -10.00 -17.29
C THR A 221 2.44 -9.67 -17.90
N LEU A 222 2.25 -8.46 -18.39
CA LEU A 222 1.14 -8.13 -19.25
C LEU A 222 1.50 -8.53 -20.69
N THR A 223 0.71 -9.44 -21.26
CA THR A 223 0.80 -9.80 -22.67
C THR A 223 -0.05 -8.83 -23.51
N LYS A 224 -0.36 -9.14 -24.75
CA LYS A 224 -1.11 -8.21 -25.62
C LYS A 224 -2.53 -7.94 -25.12
N THR A 225 -3.19 -8.94 -24.55
CA THR A 225 -4.61 -8.88 -24.17
C THR A 225 -4.89 -9.45 -22.79
N LYS A 226 -3.93 -10.16 -22.19
CA LYS A 226 -4.10 -10.87 -20.93
C LYS A 226 -2.94 -10.62 -19.97
N ARG A 227 -3.19 -10.82 -18.71
CA ARG A 227 -2.20 -10.75 -17.64
C ARG A 227 -1.76 -12.16 -17.24
N GLU A 228 -0.48 -12.45 -17.36
CA GLU A 228 0.09 -13.64 -16.73
C GLU A 228 0.10 -13.46 -15.22
N VAL A 229 -0.42 -14.43 -14.49
CA VAL A 229 -0.45 -14.42 -13.04
C VAL A 229 0.08 -15.75 -12.52
N MET A 230 0.67 -15.69 -11.31
CA MET A 230 1.13 -16.87 -10.61
C MET A 230 0.21 -17.16 -9.42
N LEU A 231 -0.20 -18.40 -9.31
CA LEU A 231 -1.03 -18.92 -8.23
C LEU A 231 -0.14 -19.33 -7.04
N GLN A 232 -0.77 -19.62 -5.91
CA GLN A 232 -0.08 -20.03 -4.68
C GLN A 232 0.76 -21.31 -4.82
N ASP A 233 0.33 -22.24 -5.67
CA ASP A 233 1.04 -23.49 -5.98
C ASP A 233 2.19 -23.33 -6.98
N GLY A 234 2.44 -22.11 -7.45
CA GLY A 234 3.45 -21.76 -8.44
C GLY A 234 3.02 -21.95 -9.88
N GLN A 235 1.77 -22.39 -10.13
CA GLN A 235 1.23 -22.50 -11.47
C GLN A 235 1.03 -21.11 -12.08
N LYS A 236 1.41 -20.96 -13.35
CA LYS A 236 1.19 -19.75 -14.13
C LYS A 236 0.01 -19.91 -15.06
N VAL A 237 -0.87 -18.93 -15.06
CA VAL A 237 -2.05 -18.88 -15.90
C VAL A 237 -2.27 -17.50 -16.47
N LEU A 238 -3.02 -17.38 -17.55
CA LEU A 238 -3.42 -16.11 -18.13
C LEU A 238 -4.86 -15.80 -17.73
N ILE A 239 -5.12 -14.55 -17.38
CA ILE A 239 -6.45 -14.02 -17.03
C ILE A 239 -6.71 -12.69 -17.75
N GLU A 240 -7.94 -12.24 -17.79
CA GLU A 240 -8.24 -10.87 -18.22
C GLU A 240 -7.96 -9.90 -17.08
N GLU A 241 -7.30 -8.79 -17.38
CA GLU A 241 -6.90 -7.80 -16.34
C GLU A 241 -8.10 -7.19 -15.60
N LYS A 242 -9.23 -7.04 -16.30
CA LYS A 242 -10.48 -6.51 -15.73
C LYS A 242 -11.11 -7.39 -14.63
N ASP A 243 -10.74 -8.68 -14.57
CA ASP A 243 -11.35 -9.68 -13.70
C ASP A 243 -10.72 -9.71 -12.30
N VAL A 244 -9.64 -8.96 -12.12
CA VAL A 244 -8.90 -8.86 -10.86
C VAL A 244 -8.70 -7.41 -10.45
N ARG A 245 -8.53 -7.20 -9.16
CA ARG A 245 -8.27 -5.89 -8.60
C ARG A 245 -6.91 -5.86 -7.91
N GLY A 246 -6.01 -5.01 -8.40
CA GLY A 246 -4.64 -4.86 -7.88
C GLY A 246 -4.60 -4.36 -6.42
N ILE A 247 -3.63 -4.87 -5.65
CA ILE A 247 -3.39 -4.49 -4.25
C ILE A 247 -2.18 -3.56 -4.16
#